data_94f945f82a8dc736e850681e1b72eeb7
#
_entry.id   94f945f82a8dc736e850681e1b72eeb7
#
_cell.length_a   1.000
_cell.length_b   1.000
_cell.length_c   1.000
_cell.angle_alpha   90.00
_cell.angle_beta   90.00
_cell.angle_gamma   90.00
#
_symmetry.space_group_name_H-M   'P 1'
#
loop_
_entity.id
_entity.type
_entity.pdbx_description
1 polymer ?
#
loop_
_entity_poly.entity_id
_entity_poly.type
_entity_poly.pdbx_seq_one_letter_code
_entity_poly.pdbx_strand_id
1 'polypeptide(L)'
;EGGLFRPLHDPSDLPALLEALPQLATSERLGFVQHQWALLRAGYAELQDFLPLIAALAHEPEADVLRALLPPLEHLLDDVALSDGPELHAQLQAFLIETFGPALKSLGWDAAEGEPHGVRLRRAELLQLVAVLAESESACDAAEERFHGYMRERTSIDPNLIAPVLCVGARRADAQRLDDLLHASEHDD
;
A
#
# COMPACT_ATOMS: atom_id res chain seq x y z
N GLU A 1 23.25 26.56 8.64
CA GLU A 1 23.65 25.67 7.54
C GLU A 1 22.93 24.35 7.74
N GLY A 2 21.80 24.13 7.04
CA GLY A 2 21.04 22.88 7.09
C GLY A 2 21.66 21.86 6.13
N GLY A 3 22.48 20.95 6.65
CA GLY A 3 22.95 19.80 5.90
C GLY A 3 21.86 18.75 5.80
N LEU A 4 21.66 18.18 4.61
CA LEU A 4 20.89 16.93 4.44
C LEU A 4 21.72 15.80 5.03
N PHE A 5 21.35 15.32 6.21
CA PHE A 5 21.94 14.13 6.82
C PHE A 5 20.83 13.14 7.19
N ARG A 6 21.16 11.88 7.19
CA ARG A 6 20.28 10.81 7.68
C ARG A 6 20.88 10.27 8.97
N PRO A 7 20.19 10.43 10.11
CA PRO A 7 20.72 9.90 11.37
C PRO A 7 20.74 8.36 11.30
N LEU A 8 21.84 7.78 11.72
CA LEU A 8 21.92 6.34 11.99
C LEU A 8 21.57 6.16 13.48
N HIS A 9 20.43 5.57 13.75
CA HIS A 9 20.02 5.21 15.09
C HIS A 9 20.70 3.91 15.52
N ASP A 10 21.00 3.79 16.80
CA ASP A 10 21.38 2.49 17.35
C ASP A 10 20.17 1.52 17.19
N PRO A 11 20.37 0.30 16.72
CA PRO A 11 19.28 -0.68 16.61
C PRO A 11 18.51 -0.88 17.91
N SER A 12 19.14 -0.69 19.07
CA SER A 12 18.51 -0.74 20.39
C SER A 12 17.48 0.37 20.64
N ASP A 13 17.56 1.50 19.92
CA ASP A 13 16.63 2.63 20.04
C ASP A 13 15.35 2.42 19.22
N LEU A 14 15.37 1.52 18.24
CA LEU A 14 14.26 1.30 17.31
C LEU A 14 12.93 0.98 18.03
N PRO A 15 12.86 0.10 19.04
CA PRO A 15 11.60 -0.17 19.76
C PRO A 15 10.99 1.08 20.38
N ALA A 16 11.80 1.93 21.02
CA ALA A 16 11.32 3.16 21.62
C ALA A 16 10.85 4.18 20.59
N LEU A 17 11.50 4.24 19.42
CA LEU A 17 11.08 5.09 18.30
C LEU A 17 9.75 4.62 17.72
N LEU A 18 9.53 3.30 17.60
CA LEU A 18 8.27 2.73 17.13
C LEU A 18 7.12 2.97 18.10
N GLU A 19 7.36 2.91 19.42
CA GLU A 19 6.35 3.27 20.43
C GLU A 19 5.98 4.75 20.37
N ALA A 20 6.93 5.63 20.08
CA ALA A 20 6.69 7.06 19.94
C ALA A 20 6.02 7.45 18.61
N LEU A 21 6.04 6.57 17.61
CA LEU A 21 5.59 6.85 16.24
C LEU A 21 4.19 7.48 16.14
N PRO A 22 3.16 7.02 16.88
CA PRO A 22 1.83 7.63 16.83
C PRO A 22 1.77 9.06 17.39
N GLN A 23 2.77 9.49 18.15
CA GLN A 23 2.84 10.82 18.75
C GLN A 23 3.59 11.82 17.85
N LEU A 24 4.30 11.34 16.83
CA LEU A 24 5.04 12.16 15.88
C LEU A 24 4.10 12.87 14.91
N ALA A 25 4.53 14.05 14.44
CA ALA A 25 3.82 14.71 13.34
C ALA A 25 3.84 13.86 12.06
N THR A 26 2.85 14.05 11.18
CA THR A 26 2.75 13.32 9.89
C THR A 26 4.05 13.39 9.08
N SER A 27 4.66 14.58 9.01
CA SER A 27 5.93 14.77 8.29
C SER A 27 7.11 14.01 8.91
N GLU A 28 7.11 13.83 10.23
CA GLU A 28 8.14 13.06 10.93
C GLU A 28 7.96 11.56 10.68
N ARG A 29 6.72 11.05 10.73
CA ARG A 29 6.40 9.65 10.40
C ARG A 29 6.77 9.33 8.95
N LEU A 30 6.38 10.22 8.02
CA LEU A 30 6.76 10.11 6.61
C LEU A 30 8.28 10.06 6.43
N GLY A 31 8.98 11.01 7.06
CA GLY A 31 10.43 11.07 7.05
C GLY A 31 11.09 9.83 7.64
N PHE A 32 10.50 9.26 8.69
CA PHE A 32 11.01 8.05 9.32
C PHE A 32 10.90 6.83 8.40
N VAL A 33 9.77 6.64 7.71
CA VAL A 33 9.61 5.59 6.69
C VAL A 33 10.69 5.72 5.60
N GLN A 34 10.81 6.91 5.01
CA GLN A 34 11.78 7.17 3.94
C GLN A 34 13.23 6.99 4.41
N HIS A 35 13.50 7.36 5.66
CA HIS A 35 14.81 7.23 6.25
C HIS A 35 15.19 5.77 6.48
N GLN A 36 14.32 4.99 7.13
CA GLN A 36 14.58 3.56 7.38
C GLN A 36 14.72 2.78 6.07
N TRP A 37 13.88 3.09 5.08
CA TRP A 37 14.02 2.50 3.74
C TRP A 37 15.39 2.79 3.11
N ALA A 38 15.85 4.04 3.20
CA ALA A 38 17.15 4.40 2.65
C ALA A 38 18.33 3.73 3.38
N LEU A 39 18.23 3.52 4.70
CA LEU A 39 19.23 2.78 5.47
C LEU A 39 19.26 1.31 5.07
N LEU A 40 18.10 0.68 4.90
CA LEU A 40 17.98 -0.70 4.42
C LEU A 40 18.64 -0.86 3.04
N ARG A 41 18.29 0.00 2.09
CA ARG A 41 18.88 -0.02 0.74
C ARG A 41 20.40 0.20 0.71
N ALA A 42 20.91 0.96 1.65
CA ALA A 42 22.34 1.25 1.78
C ALA A 42 23.11 0.16 2.56
N GLY A 43 22.42 -0.86 3.08
CA GLY A 43 23.02 -1.94 3.88
C GLY A 43 23.39 -1.53 5.31
N TYR A 44 22.83 -0.43 5.83
CA TYR A 44 23.01 0.01 7.22
C TYR A 44 21.92 -0.48 8.17
N ALA A 45 20.87 -1.11 7.64
CA ALA A 45 19.80 -1.75 8.39
C ALA A 45 19.46 -3.07 7.71
N GLU A 46 18.83 -3.98 8.44
CA GLU A 46 18.35 -5.26 7.93
C GLU A 46 16.82 -5.26 7.74
N LEU A 47 16.30 -6.21 6.95
CA LEU A 47 14.85 -6.32 6.72
C LEU A 47 14.08 -6.53 8.05
N GLN A 48 14.65 -7.29 8.98
CA GLN A 48 14.09 -7.50 10.31
C GLN A 48 13.92 -6.21 11.13
N ASP A 49 14.64 -5.14 10.79
CA ASP A 49 14.50 -3.82 11.43
C ASP A 49 13.40 -2.99 10.76
N PHE A 50 13.12 -3.25 9.47
CA PHE A 50 12.11 -2.53 8.71
C PHE A 50 10.70 -3.10 8.88
N LEU A 51 10.54 -4.41 9.01
CA LEU A 51 9.22 -5.05 9.19
C LEU A 51 8.46 -4.56 10.43
N PRO A 52 9.08 -4.34 11.61
CA PRO A 52 8.39 -3.76 12.76
C PRO A 52 7.86 -2.35 12.52
N LEU A 53 8.55 -1.53 11.70
CA LEU A 53 8.03 -0.22 11.31
C LEU A 53 6.76 -0.34 10.47
N ILE A 54 6.72 -1.27 9.51
CA ILE A 54 5.52 -1.52 8.70
C ILE A 54 4.36 -1.93 9.63
N ALA A 55 4.61 -2.86 10.56
CA ALA A 55 3.61 -3.32 11.53
C ALA A 55 3.10 -2.18 12.44
N ALA A 56 3.97 -1.27 12.88
CA ALA A 56 3.59 -0.11 13.70
C ALA A 56 2.66 0.87 12.95
N LEU A 57 2.67 0.83 11.61
CA LEU A 57 1.81 1.66 10.75
C LEU A 57 0.48 0.98 10.37
N ALA A 58 0.13 -0.18 10.96
CA ALA A 58 -1.12 -0.91 10.68
C ALA A 58 -2.39 -0.03 10.81
N HIS A 59 -2.36 0.95 11.71
CA HIS A 59 -3.49 1.86 11.98
C HIS A 59 -3.21 3.30 11.57
N GLU A 60 -2.20 3.54 10.74
CA GLU A 60 -1.82 4.89 10.27
C GLU A 60 -3.04 5.61 9.66
N PRO A 61 -3.40 6.81 10.18
CA PRO A 61 -4.54 7.55 9.66
C PRO A 61 -4.25 8.34 8.38
N GLU A 62 -2.97 8.69 8.14
CA GLU A 62 -2.57 9.58 7.07
C GLU A 62 -2.21 8.81 5.80
N ALA A 63 -2.93 9.08 4.72
CA ALA A 63 -2.73 8.43 3.43
C ALA A 63 -1.30 8.59 2.89
N ASP A 64 -0.69 9.76 3.06
CA ASP A 64 0.65 10.04 2.55
C ASP A 64 1.73 9.18 3.24
N VAL A 65 1.55 8.84 4.51
CA VAL A 65 2.48 7.94 5.23
C VAL A 65 2.32 6.50 4.71
N LEU A 66 1.08 6.02 4.49
CA LEU A 66 0.83 4.72 3.86
C LEU A 66 1.38 4.65 2.45
N ARG A 67 1.17 5.71 1.65
CA ARG A 67 1.72 5.82 0.28
C ARG A 67 3.25 5.72 0.26
N ALA A 68 3.93 6.25 1.28
CA ALA A 68 5.37 6.15 1.36
C ALA A 68 5.88 4.72 1.56
N LEU A 69 5.03 3.77 1.97
CA LEU A 69 5.37 2.35 2.05
C LEU A 69 5.33 1.65 0.69
N LEU A 70 4.60 2.17 -0.31
CA LEU A 70 4.39 1.48 -1.59
C LEU A 70 5.71 1.19 -2.32
N PRO A 71 6.58 2.18 -2.63
CA PRO A 71 7.82 1.89 -3.35
C PRO A 71 8.77 0.93 -2.60
N PRO A 72 8.96 1.03 -1.27
CA PRO A 72 9.67 0.03 -0.51
C PRO A 72 9.12 -1.40 -0.66
N LEU A 73 7.80 -1.54 -0.54
CA LEU A 73 7.15 -2.84 -0.56
C LEU A 73 7.11 -3.44 -1.96
N GLU A 74 6.89 -2.63 -3.00
CA GLU A 74 7.03 -3.04 -4.40
C GLU A 74 8.43 -3.62 -4.64
N HIS A 75 9.47 -2.88 -4.25
CA HIS A 75 10.84 -3.37 -4.41
C HIS A 75 11.10 -4.68 -3.62
N LEU A 76 10.58 -4.79 -2.40
CA LEU A 76 10.76 -6.00 -1.60
C LEU A 76 10.02 -7.20 -2.20
N LEU A 77 8.83 -7.01 -2.76
CA LEU A 77 8.06 -8.08 -3.39
C LEU A 77 8.63 -8.46 -4.76
N ASP A 78 8.86 -7.47 -5.63
CA ASP A 78 9.20 -7.73 -7.02
C ASP A 78 10.68 -8.06 -7.22
N ASP A 79 11.59 -7.38 -6.53
CA ASP A 79 13.02 -7.53 -6.76
C ASP A 79 13.68 -8.50 -5.78
N VAL A 80 13.32 -8.44 -4.49
CA VAL A 80 13.97 -9.24 -3.45
C VAL A 80 13.29 -10.58 -3.28
N ALA A 81 11.98 -10.58 -2.99
CA ALA A 81 11.28 -11.82 -2.69
C ALA A 81 11.17 -12.77 -3.89
N LEU A 82 11.02 -12.24 -5.11
CA LEU A 82 11.03 -13.08 -6.33
C LEU A 82 12.42 -13.67 -6.60
N SER A 83 13.50 -12.96 -6.25
CA SER A 83 14.86 -13.46 -6.42
C SER A 83 15.22 -14.57 -5.43
N ASP A 84 14.73 -14.45 -4.18
CA ASP A 84 14.97 -15.43 -3.10
C ASP A 84 13.98 -16.60 -3.10
N GLY A 85 12.93 -16.50 -3.90
CA GLY A 85 11.99 -17.58 -4.15
C GLY A 85 10.53 -17.29 -3.74
N PRO A 86 9.58 -18.10 -4.24
CA PRO A 86 8.15 -17.86 -4.08
C PRO A 86 7.68 -17.95 -2.61
N GLU A 87 8.44 -18.62 -1.76
CA GLU A 87 8.07 -18.76 -0.34
C GLU A 87 8.22 -17.43 0.42
N LEU A 88 9.31 -16.70 0.21
CA LEU A 88 9.52 -15.40 0.82
C LEU A 88 8.50 -14.38 0.29
N HIS A 89 8.20 -14.41 -1.01
CA HIS A 89 7.17 -13.58 -1.60
C HIS A 89 5.80 -13.81 -0.93
N ALA A 90 5.39 -15.07 -0.80
CA ALA A 90 4.12 -15.43 -0.13
C ALA A 90 4.09 -15.02 1.34
N GLN A 91 5.22 -15.13 2.06
CA GLN A 91 5.33 -14.70 3.45
C GLN A 91 5.18 -13.18 3.59
N LEU A 92 5.79 -12.39 2.70
CA LEU A 92 5.62 -10.94 2.69
C LEU A 92 4.19 -10.53 2.35
N GLN A 93 3.56 -11.19 1.39
CA GLN A 93 2.14 -10.93 1.07
C GLN A 93 1.25 -11.25 2.27
N ALA A 94 1.44 -12.39 2.92
CA ALA A 94 0.68 -12.78 4.12
C ALA A 94 0.87 -11.76 5.26
N PHE A 95 2.09 -11.29 5.49
CA PHE A 95 2.40 -10.26 6.47
C PHE A 95 1.65 -8.95 6.19
N LEU A 96 1.60 -8.50 4.94
CA LEU A 96 0.88 -7.28 4.56
C LEU A 96 -0.63 -7.43 4.74
N ILE A 97 -1.19 -8.60 4.39
CA ILE A 97 -2.61 -8.90 4.59
C ILE A 97 -2.96 -8.89 6.09
N GLU A 98 -2.13 -9.52 6.92
CA GLU A 98 -2.32 -9.54 8.37
C GLU A 98 -2.22 -8.13 8.97
N THR A 99 -1.28 -7.32 8.49
CA THR A 99 -1.03 -5.97 8.99
C THR A 99 -2.13 -4.99 8.61
N PHE A 100 -2.50 -4.91 7.33
CA PHE A 100 -3.37 -3.85 6.80
C PHE A 100 -4.80 -4.31 6.50
N GLY A 101 -5.03 -5.61 6.34
CA GLY A 101 -6.34 -6.17 6.07
C GLY A 101 -7.43 -5.80 7.10
N PRO A 102 -7.15 -5.85 8.41
CA PRO A 102 -8.11 -5.41 9.43
C PRO A 102 -8.53 -3.95 9.30
N ALA A 103 -7.59 -3.05 8.98
CA ALA A 103 -7.87 -1.63 8.77
C ALA A 103 -8.74 -1.40 7.53
N LEU A 104 -8.43 -2.06 6.40
CA LEU A 104 -9.25 -2.02 5.20
C LEU A 104 -10.65 -2.56 5.45
N LYS A 105 -10.77 -3.70 6.13
CA LYS A 105 -12.06 -4.31 6.48
C LYS A 105 -12.92 -3.40 7.34
N SER A 106 -12.31 -2.73 8.32
CA SER A 106 -13.02 -1.79 9.21
C SER A 106 -13.49 -0.55 8.47
N LEU A 107 -12.69 -0.05 7.51
CA LEU A 107 -13.01 1.14 6.71
C LEU A 107 -14.06 0.85 5.64
N GLY A 108 -14.10 -0.37 5.13
CA GLY A 108 -14.97 -0.80 4.05
C GLY A 108 -14.58 -0.21 2.69
N TRP A 109 -15.35 -0.55 1.66
CA TRP A 109 -15.12 -0.13 0.28
C TRP A 109 -15.77 1.20 -0.07
N ASP A 110 -16.95 1.46 0.48
CA ASP A 110 -17.79 2.57 0.06
C ASP A 110 -17.67 3.73 1.06
N ALA A 111 -17.50 4.94 0.52
CA ALA A 111 -17.41 6.13 1.34
C ALA A 111 -18.79 6.46 1.96
N ALA A 112 -18.82 6.78 3.25
CA ALA A 112 -20.01 7.29 3.88
C ALA A 112 -20.34 8.72 3.38
N GLU A 113 -21.61 9.10 3.44
CA GLU A 113 -22.02 10.46 3.12
C GLU A 113 -21.32 11.47 4.06
N GLY A 114 -20.66 12.47 3.48
CA GLY A 114 -19.90 13.46 4.24
C GLY A 114 -18.55 12.97 4.79
N GLU A 115 -18.08 11.79 4.37
CA GLU A 115 -16.79 11.27 4.81
C GLU A 115 -15.64 12.21 4.44
N PRO A 116 -14.70 12.50 5.37
CA PRO A 116 -13.55 13.35 5.10
C PRO A 116 -12.69 12.84 3.93
N HIS A 117 -12.16 13.75 3.13
CA HIS A 117 -11.33 13.40 1.97
C HIS A 117 -10.11 12.53 2.34
N GLY A 118 -9.44 12.84 3.47
CA GLY A 118 -8.31 12.04 3.95
C GLY A 118 -8.65 10.57 4.20
N VAL A 119 -9.87 10.27 4.67
CA VAL A 119 -10.35 8.89 4.88
C VAL A 119 -10.52 8.16 3.55
N ARG A 120 -11.04 8.85 2.52
CA ARG A 120 -11.16 8.30 1.16
C ARG A 120 -9.78 7.98 0.55
N LEU A 121 -8.83 8.90 0.71
CA LEU A 121 -7.45 8.67 0.27
C LEU A 121 -6.82 7.48 1.02
N ARG A 122 -6.99 7.43 2.34
CA ARG A 122 -6.49 6.30 3.15
C ARG A 122 -7.06 4.97 2.69
N ARG A 123 -8.34 4.91 2.32
CA ARG A 123 -8.97 3.70 1.76
C ARG A 123 -8.27 3.26 0.48
N ALA A 124 -7.95 4.18 -0.42
CA ALA A 124 -7.25 3.89 -1.66
C ALA A 124 -5.84 3.31 -1.40
N GLU A 125 -5.08 3.88 -0.46
CA GLU A 125 -3.74 3.38 -0.11
C GLU A 125 -3.82 1.99 0.55
N LEU A 126 -4.79 1.75 1.43
CA LEU A 126 -5.00 0.42 2.00
C LEU A 126 -5.36 -0.62 0.94
N LEU A 127 -6.13 -0.24 -0.09
CA LEU A 127 -6.41 -1.13 -1.23
C LEU A 127 -5.16 -1.40 -2.06
N GLN A 128 -4.29 -0.41 -2.28
CA GLN A 128 -3.01 -0.63 -2.92
C GLN A 128 -2.18 -1.66 -2.15
N LEU A 129 -2.09 -1.52 -0.82
CA LEU A 129 -1.32 -2.44 0.01
C LEU A 129 -1.90 -3.85 0.04
N VAL A 130 -3.23 -4.00 0.20
CA VAL A 130 -3.88 -5.29 0.47
C VAL A 130 -4.33 -6.02 -0.80
N ALA A 131 -4.86 -5.31 -1.80
CA ALA A 131 -5.37 -5.92 -3.02
C ALA A 131 -4.32 -5.93 -4.14
N VAL A 132 -3.55 -4.84 -4.31
CA VAL A 132 -2.61 -4.74 -5.42
C VAL A 132 -1.26 -5.37 -5.08
N LEU A 133 -0.66 -5.06 -3.94
CA LEU A 133 0.64 -5.60 -3.56
C LEU A 133 0.54 -6.98 -2.91
N ALA A 134 -0.30 -7.10 -1.89
CA ALA A 134 -0.41 -8.36 -1.15
C ALA A 134 -1.33 -9.40 -1.81
N GLU A 135 -2.08 -9.02 -2.83
CA GLU A 135 -2.96 -9.90 -3.62
C GLU A 135 -3.96 -10.70 -2.75
N SER A 136 -4.47 -10.08 -1.67
CA SER A 136 -5.49 -10.70 -0.82
C SER A 136 -6.68 -11.17 -1.66
N GLU A 137 -6.95 -12.46 -1.68
CA GLU A 137 -8.01 -13.06 -2.50
C GLU A 137 -9.35 -12.35 -2.27
N SER A 138 -9.76 -12.16 -1.02
CA SER A 138 -11.04 -11.51 -0.69
C SER A 138 -11.09 -10.03 -1.13
N ALA A 139 -9.96 -9.31 -1.07
CA ALA A 139 -9.89 -7.92 -1.53
C ALA A 139 -9.88 -7.85 -3.05
N CYS A 140 -9.18 -8.78 -3.71
CA CYS A 140 -9.16 -8.88 -5.17
C CYS A 140 -10.54 -9.26 -5.74
N ASP A 141 -11.28 -10.18 -5.11
CA ASP A 141 -12.65 -10.55 -5.54
C ASP A 141 -13.60 -9.35 -5.44
N ALA A 142 -13.52 -8.60 -4.34
CA ALA A 142 -14.33 -7.40 -4.16
C ALA A 142 -13.92 -6.26 -5.13
N ALA A 143 -12.64 -6.16 -5.49
CA ALA A 143 -12.16 -5.24 -6.50
C ALA A 143 -12.64 -5.62 -7.90
N GLU A 144 -12.63 -6.91 -8.23
CA GLU A 144 -13.10 -7.42 -9.53
C GLU A 144 -14.60 -7.17 -9.72
N GLU A 145 -15.42 -7.37 -8.70
CA GLU A 145 -16.84 -7.02 -8.75
C GLU A 145 -17.05 -5.54 -9.07
N ARG A 146 -16.27 -4.64 -8.42
CA ARG A 146 -16.31 -3.20 -8.66
C ARG A 146 -15.75 -2.80 -10.02
N PHE A 147 -14.73 -3.50 -10.49
CA PHE A 147 -14.23 -3.35 -11.85
C PHE A 147 -15.34 -3.58 -12.89
N HIS A 148 -16.11 -4.66 -12.77
CA HIS A 148 -17.25 -4.93 -13.66
C HIS A 148 -18.35 -3.87 -13.54
N GLY A 149 -18.57 -3.31 -12.35
CA GLY A 149 -19.46 -2.17 -12.14
C GLY A 149 -18.99 -0.93 -12.90
N TYR A 150 -17.73 -0.58 -12.71
CA TYR A 150 -17.08 0.58 -13.34
C TYR A 150 -17.04 0.49 -14.87
N MET A 151 -16.79 -0.70 -15.44
CA MET A 151 -16.84 -0.89 -16.89
C MET A 151 -18.23 -0.65 -17.50
N ARG A 152 -19.30 -0.87 -16.73
CA ARG A 152 -20.68 -0.58 -17.15
C ARG A 152 -21.08 0.85 -16.91
N GLU A 153 -20.63 1.43 -15.77
CA GLU A 153 -20.98 2.77 -15.35
C GLU A 153 -19.77 3.42 -14.64
N ARG A 154 -19.15 4.39 -15.30
CA ARG A 154 -17.93 5.08 -14.85
C ARG A 154 -18.07 5.81 -13.50
N THR A 155 -19.29 6.11 -13.08
CA THR A 155 -19.60 6.78 -11.81
C THR A 155 -19.90 5.81 -10.66
N SER A 156 -19.81 4.50 -10.89
CA SER A 156 -20.21 3.47 -9.91
C SER A 156 -19.24 3.30 -8.74
N ILE A 157 -18.03 3.87 -8.81
CA ILE A 157 -17.02 3.79 -7.74
C ILE A 157 -16.45 5.17 -7.43
N ASP A 158 -15.91 5.33 -6.21
CA ASP A 158 -15.18 6.54 -5.80
C ASP A 158 -13.97 6.74 -6.74
N PRO A 159 -13.74 7.97 -7.27
CA PRO A 159 -12.59 8.26 -8.13
C PRO A 159 -11.23 7.86 -7.56
N ASN A 160 -11.06 7.92 -6.23
CA ASN A 160 -9.82 7.51 -5.58
C ASN A 160 -9.55 5.99 -5.66
N LEU A 161 -10.60 5.18 -5.91
CA LEU A 161 -10.50 3.72 -5.99
C LEU A 161 -10.31 3.21 -7.42
N ILE A 162 -10.41 4.08 -8.43
CA ILE A 162 -10.30 3.68 -9.85
C ILE A 162 -8.97 2.97 -10.10
N ALA A 163 -7.86 3.58 -9.68
CA ALA A 163 -6.53 3.01 -9.95
C ALA A 163 -6.33 1.61 -9.36
N PRO A 164 -6.53 1.36 -8.04
CA PRO A 164 -6.39 0.01 -7.48
C PRO A 164 -7.38 -0.99 -8.07
N VAL A 165 -8.63 -0.59 -8.34
CA VAL A 165 -9.65 -1.46 -8.94
C VAL A 165 -9.27 -1.87 -10.36
N LEU A 166 -8.82 -0.92 -11.19
CA LEU A 166 -8.35 -1.21 -12.55
C LEU A 166 -7.10 -2.09 -12.54
N CYS A 167 -6.17 -1.85 -11.62
CA CYS A 167 -4.95 -2.66 -11.50
C CYS A 167 -5.29 -4.13 -11.23
N VAL A 168 -6.18 -4.42 -10.27
CA VAL A 168 -6.63 -5.79 -9.98
C VAL A 168 -7.41 -6.37 -11.16
N GLY A 169 -8.33 -5.61 -11.75
CA GLY A 169 -9.13 -6.04 -12.90
C GLY A 169 -8.28 -6.38 -14.12
N ALA A 170 -7.24 -5.59 -14.41
CA ALA A 170 -6.30 -5.85 -15.49
C ALA A 170 -5.42 -7.08 -15.24
N ARG A 171 -4.96 -7.28 -14.00
CA ARG A 171 -4.15 -8.44 -13.62
C ARG A 171 -4.92 -9.77 -13.78
N ARG A 172 -6.22 -9.75 -13.50
CA ARG A 172 -7.11 -10.91 -13.62
C ARG A 172 -7.80 -11.02 -14.98
N ALA A 173 -7.51 -10.10 -15.91
CA ALA A 173 -8.13 -10.07 -17.23
C ALA A 173 -7.64 -11.21 -18.10
N ASP A 174 -8.57 -11.85 -18.81
CA ASP A 174 -8.26 -12.64 -20.00
C ASP A 174 -8.00 -11.73 -21.22
N ALA A 175 -7.60 -12.33 -22.35
CA ALA A 175 -7.27 -11.57 -23.57
C ALA A 175 -8.45 -10.70 -24.05
N GLN A 176 -9.69 -11.17 -23.94
CA GLN A 176 -10.87 -10.41 -24.36
C GLN A 176 -11.10 -9.20 -23.47
N ARG A 177 -10.96 -9.35 -22.17
CA ARG A 177 -11.10 -8.27 -21.18
C ARG A 177 -10.00 -7.22 -21.33
N LEU A 178 -8.79 -7.65 -21.70
CA LEU A 178 -7.69 -6.72 -22.00
C LEU A 178 -7.99 -5.87 -23.23
N ASP A 179 -8.54 -6.46 -24.30
CA ASP A 179 -9.00 -5.73 -25.48
C ASP A 179 -10.11 -4.73 -25.15
N ASP A 180 -11.07 -5.11 -24.31
CA ASP A 180 -12.15 -4.22 -23.85
C ASP A 180 -11.59 -3.01 -23.06
N LEU A 181 -10.56 -3.23 -22.23
CA LEU A 181 -9.87 -2.16 -21.51
C LEU A 181 -9.12 -1.20 -22.44
N LEU A 182 -8.43 -1.72 -23.44
CA LEU A 182 -7.70 -0.93 -24.44
C LEU A 182 -8.70 -0.10 -25.26
N HIS A 183 -9.78 -0.68 -25.72
CA HIS A 183 -10.83 0.07 -26.44
C HIS A 183 -11.49 1.13 -25.57
N ALA A 184 -11.71 0.87 -24.28
CA ALA A 184 -12.26 1.86 -23.37
C ALA A 184 -11.31 3.06 -23.18
N SER A 185 -9.98 2.82 -23.11
CA SER A 185 -8.99 3.87 -22.95
C SER A 185 -8.83 4.78 -24.19
N GLU A 186 -9.17 4.28 -25.37
CA GLU A 186 -9.12 5.05 -26.63
C GLU A 186 -10.31 5.98 -26.82
N HIS A 187 -11.39 5.80 -26.04
CA HIS A 187 -12.67 6.49 -26.19
C HIS A 187 -13.04 7.35 -24.97
N ASP A 188 -12.21 7.38 -23.93
CA ASP A 188 -12.32 8.30 -22.79
C ASP A 188 -11.60 9.63 -23.13
N ASP A 189 -12.27 10.50 -23.94
CA ASP A 189 -11.92 11.91 -24.16
C ASP A 189 -12.62 12.82 -23.12
#